data_b9e6f7370fbf6afe1553dcd33178c236
#
_entry.id   b9e6f7370fbf6afe1553dcd33178c236
#
_cell.length_a   1.000
_cell.length_b   1.000
_cell.length_c   1.000
_cell.angle_alpha   90.00
_cell.angle_beta   90.00
_cell.angle_gamma   90.00
#
_symmetry.space_group_name_H-M   'P 1'
#
loop_
_entity.id
_entity.type
_entity.pdbx_description
1 polymer ?
#
loop_
_entity_poly.entity_id
_entity_poly.type
_entity_poly.pdbx_seq_one_letter_code
_entity_poly.pdbx_strand_id
1 'polypeptide(L)'
;TEFISVEGLIRDADKSVQKLDIYEEERPIGIQIFGAELDSMMRAAEIVEEAKPEVLDINYGCPVKKVVCKMAGAGILQDIDRMVKLTDAVVKSTNLPVTVKTRLGWDEKTMYIEEIAERLQDVGIKALSIHGRTRKQMYKGEADWTLIGNIKNNPRIHIPIFGNGDIDSPQKALEYRNRYG
;
A
#
# COMPACT_ATOMS: atom_id res chain seq x y z
N THR A 1 -10.30 -7.26 -1.82
CA THR A 1 -10.83 -7.51 -0.47
C THR A 1 -10.72 -6.26 0.41
N GLU A 2 -11.46 -6.21 1.52
CA GLU A 2 -11.25 -5.22 2.57
C GLU A 2 -9.89 -5.48 3.27
N PHE A 3 -9.21 -4.40 3.68
CA PHE A 3 -7.93 -4.55 4.38
C PHE A 3 -8.08 -5.20 5.77
N ILE A 4 -7.13 -6.05 6.13
CA ILE A 4 -7.14 -6.87 7.34
C ILE A 4 -6.12 -6.33 8.35
N SER A 5 -6.54 -6.19 9.62
CA SER A 5 -5.61 -5.88 10.70
C SER A 5 -4.75 -7.10 11.02
N VAL A 6 -3.43 -6.95 10.97
CA VAL A 6 -2.50 -8.04 11.35
C VAL A 6 -2.71 -8.50 12.79
N GLU A 7 -2.98 -7.57 13.71
CA GLU A 7 -3.28 -7.89 15.11
C GLU A 7 -4.57 -8.71 15.27
N GLY A 8 -5.58 -8.45 14.43
CA GLY A 8 -6.80 -9.25 14.41
C GLY A 8 -6.57 -10.64 13.83
N LEU A 9 -5.74 -10.73 12.79
CA LEU A 9 -5.43 -11.98 12.12
C LEU A 9 -4.64 -12.94 13.01
N ILE A 10 -3.59 -12.44 13.67
CA ILE A 10 -2.73 -13.25 14.55
C ILE A 10 -3.49 -13.77 15.78
N ARG A 11 -4.53 -13.06 16.23
CA ARG A 11 -5.36 -13.47 17.38
C ARG A 11 -6.55 -14.34 16.99
N ASP A 12 -6.58 -14.85 15.76
CA ASP A 12 -7.69 -15.65 15.21
C ASP A 12 -9.07 -14.99 15.40
N ALA A 13 -9.11 -13.65 15.27
CA ALA A 13 -10.37 -12.92 15.35
C ALA A 13 -11.25 -13.29 14.15
N ASP A 14 -12.42 -13.90 14.39
CA ASP A 14 -13.35 -14.45 13.39
C ASP A 14 -13.52 -13.54 12.17
N LYS A 15 -13.75 -12.23 12.39
CA LYS A 15 -13.91 -11.26 11.31
C LYS A 15 -12.67 -11.04 10.46
N SER A 16 -11.48 -11.27 11.00
CA SER A 16 -10.21 -11.15 10.27
C SER A 16 -9.92 -12.42 9.49
N VAL A 17 -10.19 -13.57 10.05
CA VAL A 17 -10.01 -14.88 9.43
C VAL A 17 -10.99 -15.05 8.25
N GLN A 18 -12.27 -14.71 8.41
CA GLN A 18 -13.25 -14.74 7.33
C GLN A 18 -12.88 -13.93 6.09
N LYS A 19 -12.06 -12.90 6.23
CA LYS A 19 -11.55 -12.10 5.09
C LYS A 19 -10.45 -12.80 4.29
N LEU A 20 -9.97 -13.95 4.76
CA LEU A 20 -9.04 -14.79 4.02
C LEU A 20 -9.77 -15.77 3.09
N ASP A 21 -11.09 -15.92 3.23
CA ASP A 21 -11.86 -16.77 2.35
C ASP A 21 -11.80 -16.27 0.91
N ILE A 22 -11.31 -17.10 0.01
CA ILE A 22 -11.16 -16.82 -1.41
C ILE A 22 -12.02 -17.76 -2.21
N TYR A 23 -12.87 -17.23 -3.08
CA TYR A 23 -13.67 -17.98 -4.02
C TYR A 23 -12.97 -18.02 -5.39
N GLU A 24 -13.04 -19.14 -6.09
CA GLU A 24 -12.33 -19.33 -7.38
C GLU A 24 -12.74 -18.30 -8.45
N GLU A 25 -14.01 -17.89 -8.45
CA GLU A 25 -14.53 -16.88 -9.37
C GLU A 25 -14.04 -15.46 -9.10
N GLU A 26 -13.41 -15.20 -7.93
CA GLU A 26 -12.83 -13.91 -7.59
C GLU A 26 -11.37 -13.78 -8.05
N ARG A 27 -10.76 -14.88 -8.51
CA ARG A 27 -9.36 -14.88 -8.95
C ARG A 27 -9.15 -14.18 -10.29
N PRO A 28 -8.03 -13.44 -10.45
CA PRO A 28 -6.93 -13.27 -9.49
C PRO A 28 -7.29 -12.30 -8.37
N ILE A 29 -6.91 -12.62 -7.12
CA ILE A 29 -7.23 -11.83 -5.93
C ILE A 29 -5.99 -11.45 -5.12
N GLY A 30 -6.01 -10.23 -4.56
CA GLY A 30 -5.03 -9.78 -3.59
C GLY A 30 -5.64 -9.65 -2.19
N ILE A 31 -4.87 -10.04 -1.17
CA ILE A 31 -5.22 -9.78 0.22
C ILE A 31 -4.40 -8.59 0.72
N GLN A 32 -5.09 -7.60 1.31
CA GLN A 32 -4.46 -6.40 1.84
C GLN A 32 -4.40 -6.43 3.37
N ILE A 33 -3.21 -6.25 3.94
CA ILE A 33 -2.98 -6.19 5.38
C ILE A 33 -2.50 -4.80 5.82
N PHE A 34 -2.71 -4.46 7.09
CA PHE A 34 -2.12 -3.28 7.74
C PHE A 34 -1.71 -3.59 9.18
N GLY A 35 -0.59 -3.03 9.57
CA GLY A 35 -0.01 -3.15 10.91
C GLY A 35 1.14 -2.19 11.10
N ALA A 36 1.78 -2.25 12.27
CA ALA A 36 2.91 -1.40 12.63
C ALA A 36 4.05 -2.19 13.29
N GLU A 37 3.79 -3.39 13.80
CA GLU A 37 4.78 -4.19 14.50
C GLU A 37 5.39 -5.23 13.57
N LEU A 38 6.74 -5.35 13.62
CA LEU A 38 7.53 -6.16 12.69
C LEU A 38 7.10 -7.63 12.71
N ASP A 39 7.12 -8.25 13.90
CA ASP A 39 6.81 -9.66 14.05
C ASP A 39 5.37 -9.98 13.67
N SER A 40 4.44 -9.07 14.00
CA SER A 40 3.04 -9.20 13.60
C SER A 40 2.84 -9.14 12.08
N MET A 41 3.55 -8.25 11.40
CA MET A 41 3.48 -8.13 9.94
C MET A 41 4.03 -9.38 9.25
N MET A 42 5.16 -9.91 9.72
CA MET A 42 5.77 -11.13 9.19
C MET A 42 4.84 -12.33 9.38
N ARG A 43 4.33 -12.53 10.61
CA ARG A 43 3.42 -13.63 10.90
C ARG A 43 2.12 -13.56 10.11
N ALA A 44 1.57 -12.35 9.93
CA ALA A 44 0.38 -12.16 9.09
C ALA A 44 0.65 -12.48 7.62
N ALA A 45 1.85 -12.19 7.10
CA ALA A 45 2.21 -12.54 5.74
C ALA A 45 2.25 -14.07 5.52
N GLU A 46 2.78 -14.83 6.48
CA GLU A 46 2.76 -16.30 6.46
C GLU A 46 1.32 -16.84 6.44
N ILE A 47 0.45 -16.30 7.31
CA ILE A 47 -0.98 -16.70 7.37
C ILE A 47 -1.69 -16.38 6.04
N VAL A 48 -1.41 -15.22 5.45
CA VAL A 48 -1.99 -14.85 4.15
C VAL A 48 -1.50 -15.78 3.04
N GLU A 49 -0.23 -16.20 3.06
CA GLU A 49 0.31 -17.15 2.08
C GLU A 49 -0.41 -18.52 2.14
N GLU A 50 -0.78 -18.99 3.33
CA GLU A 50 -1.56 -20.23 3.50
C GLU A 50 -2.93 -20.18 2.80
N ALA A 51 -3.54 -18.97 2.69
CA ALA A 51 -4.79 -18.75 1.95
C ALA A 51 -4.62 -18.72 0.42
N LYS A 52 -3.36 -18.69 -0.07
CA LYS A 52 -2.97 -18.76 -1.50
C LYS A 52 -3.62 -17.68 -2.39
N PRO A 53 -3.59 -16.40 -2.02
CA PRO A 53 -3.92 -15.33 -2.97
C PRO A 53 -2.82 -15.18 -4.02
N GLU A 54 -3.07 -14.42 -5.08
CA GLU A 54 -2.05 -14.10 -6.08
C GLU A 54 -1.12 -12.96 -5.63
N VAL A 55 -1.57 -12.10 -4.72
CA VAL A 55 -0.81 -10.93 -4.25
C VAL A 55 -1.06 -10.67 -2.78
N LEU A 56 -0.01 -10.31 -2.04
CA LEU A 56 -0.09 -9.69 -0.72
C LEU A 56 0.13 -8.17 -0.86
N ASP A 57 -0.85 -7.37 -0.48
CA ASP A 57 -0.73 -5.91 -0.52
C ASP A 57 -0.62 -5.31 0.88
N ILE A 58 0.26 -4.33 1.06
CA ILE A 58 0.44 -3.62 2.33
C ILE A 58 -0.24 -2.26 2.26
N ASN A 59 -1.15 -1.98 3.20
CA ASN A 59 -1.82 -0.70 3.31
C ASN A 59 -1.04 0.30 4.16
N TYR A 60 -0.41 1.27 3.51
CA TYR A 60 0.21 2.45 4.11
C TYR A 60 -0.53 3.75 3.76
N GLY A 61 -1.80 3.63 3.35
CA GLY A 61 -2.60 4.79 2.91
C GLY A 61 -3.84 5.11 3.76
N CYS A 62 -4.28 4.23 4.67
CA CYS A 62 -5.47 4.44 5.50
C CYS A 62 -5.28 5.64 6.44
N PRO A 63 -6.10 6.73 6.30
CA PRO A 63 -5.92 7.95 7.09
C PRO A 63 -6.70 7.95 8.42
N VAL A 64 -7.44 6.87 8.71
CA VAL A 64 -8.33 6.77 9.88
C VAL A 64 -7.54 6.92 11.18
N LYS A 65 -7.99 7.82 12.07
CA LYS A 65 -7.30 8.16 13.33
C LYS A 65 -6.93 6.93 14.17
N LYS A 66 -7.85 5.98 14.32
CA LYS A 66 -7.63 4.74 15.10
C LYS A 66 -6.46 3.89 14.57
N VAL A 67 -6.22 3.89 13.25
CA VAL A 67 -5.13 3.19 12.59
C VAL A 67 -3.84 4.01 12.71
N VAL A 68 -3.91 5.28 12.36
CA VAL A 68 -2.77 6.21 12.33
C VAL A 68 -2.11 6.40 13.71
N CYS A 69 -2.90 6.49 14.80
CA CYS A 69 -2.37 6.61 16.16
C CYS A 69 -1.50 5.40 16.59
N LYS A 70 -1.60 4.27 15.88
CA LYS A 70 -0.79 3.07 16.10
C LYS A 70 0.42 3.00 15.14
N MET A 71 0.75 4.08 14.43
CA MET A 71 1.76 4.12 13.38
C MET A 71 1.50 3.13 12.23
N ALA A 72 0.25 2.67 12.06
CA ALA A 72 -0.18 1.81 10.97
C ALA A 72 -0.88 2.61 9.86
N GLY A 73 -1.13 1.98 8.71
CA GLY A 73 -1.70 2.66 7.55
C GLY A 73 -0.88 3.89 7.19
N ALA A 74 -1.53 5.04 6.95
CA ALA A 74 -0.82 6.29 6.63
C ALA A 74 -0.02 6.88 7.81
N GLY A 75 -0.13 6.31 9.02
CA GLY A 75 0.68 6.73 10.17
C GLY A 75 2.17 6.49 9.97
N ILE A 76 2.53 5.44 9.24
CA ILE A 76 3.92 5.06 8.95
C ILE A 76 4.66 6.11 8.11
N LEU A 77 3.95 6.96 7.37
CA LEU A 77 4.54 8.04 6.57
C LEU A 77 5.28 9.11 7.39
N GLN A 78 5.21 9.03 8.71
CA GLN A 78 5.99 9.85 9.64
C GLN A 78 7.37 9.25 9.94
N ASP A 79 7.62 7.99 9.56
CA ASP A 79 8.87 7.25 9.79
C ASP A 79 9.14 6.32 8.59
N ILE A 80 9.81 6.88 7.58
CA ILE A 80 10.08 6.19 6.32
C ILE A 80 11.06 5.02 6.51
N ASP A 81 12.03 5.15 7.42
CA ASP A 81 12.98 4.07 7.71
C ASP A 81 12.26 2.85 8.29
N ARG A 82 11.31 3.08 9.20
CA ARG A 82 10.44 2.02 9.71
C ARG A 82 9.56 1.41 8.62
N MET A 83 8.99 2.24 7.75
CA MET A 83 8.18 1.78 6.61
C MET A 83 8.96 0.82 5.71
N VAL A 84 10.18 1.20 5.34
CA VAL A 84 11.07 0.38 4.51
C VAL A 84 11.44 -0.92 5.24
N LYS A 85 11.81 -0.85 6.53
CA LYS A 85 12.16 -2.01 7.33
C LYS A 85 11.00 -3.01 7.47
N LEU A 86 9.78 -2.52 7.70
CA LEU A 86 8.57 -3.36 7.76
C LEU A 86 8.31 -4.04 6.43
N THR A 87 8.44 -3.31 5.33
CA THR A 87 8.22 -3.85 3.98
C THR A 87 9.26 -4.90 3.63
N ASP A 88 10.55 -4.66 3.90
CA ASP A 88 11.63 -5.63 3.70
C ASP A 88 11.37 -6.94 4.47
N ALA A 89 10.94 -6.83 5.72
CA ALA A 89 10.63 -8.01 6.53
C ALA A 89 9.44 -8.81 5.96
N VAL A 90 8.38 -8.14 5.51
CA VAL A 90 7.24 -8.82 4.86
C VAL A 90 7.66 -9.48 3.55
N VAL A 91 8.42 -8.78 2.71
CA VAL A 91 8.92 -9.35 1.44
C VAL A 91 9.75 -10.61 1.67
N LYS A 92 10.54 -10.66 2.76
CA LYS A 92 11.38 -11.81 3.10
C LYS A 92 10.62 -12.96 3.77
N SER A 93 9.43 -12.71 4.31
CA SER A 93 8.64 -13.72 5.05
C SER A 93 7.61 -14.46 4.20
N THR A 94 7.49 -14.15 2.91
CA THR A 94 6.54 -14.80 2.01
C THR A 94 7.10 -14.99 0.61
N ASN A 95 6.59 -16.00 -0.11
CA ASN A 95 6.88 -16.20 -1.54
C ASN A 95 5.90 -15.45 -2.46
N LEU A 96 4.84 -14.85 -1.90
CA LEU A 96 3.87 -14.08 -2.67
C LEU A 96 4.49 -12.78 -3.23
N PRO A 97 4.06 -12.33 -4.41
CA PRO A 97 4.34 -10.97 -4.85
C PRO A 97 3.78 -9.95 -3.84
N VAL A 98 4.66 -9.13 -3.27
CA VAL A 98 4.25 -8.07 -2.32
C VAL A 98 4.08 -6.76 -3.07
N THR A 99 2.96 -6.09 -2.85
CA THR A 99 2.67 -4.74 -3.36
C THR A 99 2.39 -3.78 -2.21
N VAL A 100 2.43 -2.50 -2.48
CA VAL A 100 2.17 -1.46 -1.47
C VAL A 100 1.17 -0.44 -1.99
N LYS A 101 0.21 -0.05 -1.14
CA LYS A 101 -0.68 1.08 -1.38
C LYS A 101 -0.41 2.18 -0.37
N THR A 102 -0.09 3.40 -0.85
CA THR A 102 0.31 4.53 0.00
C THR A 102 -0.26 5.88 -0.48
N ARG A 103 0.20 6.98 0.12
CA ARG A 103 -0.10 8.38 -0.21
C ARG A 103 1.18 9.14 -0.51
N LEU A 104 1.07 10.41 -0.95
CA LEU A 104 2.21 11.28 -1.26
C LEU A 104 3.12 11.54 -0.05
N GLY A 105 2.58 11.49 1.16
CA GLY A 105 3.29 11.74 2.39
C GLY A 105 2.34 11.98 3.57
N TRP A 106 2.89 12.34 4.72
CA TRP A 106 2.12 12.70 5.90
C TRP A 106 1.39 14.04 5.73
N ASP A 107 2.10 15.07 5.30
CA ASP A 107 1.59 16.40 5.01
C ASP A 107 2.37 17.05 3.84
N GLU A 108 2.01 18.28 3.51
CA GLU A 108 2.62 19.02 2.39
C GLU A 108 4.12 19.27 2.53
N LYS A 109 4.65 19.23 3.76
CA LYS A 109 6.09 19.42 4.03
C LYS A 109 6.90 18.12 3.97
N THR A 110 6.21 16.99 3.95
CA THR A 110 6.80 15.65 4.05
C THR A 110 6.29 14.71 2.95
N MET A 111 6.16 15.23 1.73
CA MET A 111 5.80 14.45 0.54
C MET A 111 7.04 13.76 -0.05
N TYR A 112 7.54 12.74 0.65
CA TYR A 112 8.75 12.00 0.25
C TYR A 112 8.46 10.80 -0.66
N ILE A 113 7.36 10.82 -1.41
CA ILE A 113 6.88 9.66 -2.19
C ILE A 113 7.88 9.19 -3.25
N GLU A 114 8.68 10.10 -3.84
CA GLU A 114 9.70 9.73 -4.83
C GLU A 114 10.81 8.89 -4.17
N GLU A 115 11.34 9.31 -3.02
CA GLU A 115 12.30 8.55 -2.21
C GLU A 115 11.68 7.23 -1.72
N ILE A 116 10.44 7.26 -1.24
CA ILE A 116 9.71 6.08 -0.78
C ILE A 116 9.61 5.05 -1.90
N ALA A 117 9.27 5.48 -3.12
CA ALA A 117 9.10 4.58 -4.27
C ALA A 117 10.41 3.82 -4.60
N GLU A 118 11.54 4.52 -4.64
CA GLU A 118 12.85 3.91 -4.90
C GLU A 118 13.22 2.93 -3.78
N ARG A 119 13.13 3.33 -2.52
CA ARG A 119 13.49 2.50 -1.37
C ARG A 119 12.59 1.27 -1.22
N LEU A 120 11.29 1.39 -1.50
CA LEU A 120 10.38 0.25 -1.48
C LEU A 120 10.63 -0.72 -2.64
N GLN A 121 10.96 -0.22 -3.83
CA GLN A 121 11.39 -1.06 -4.95
C GLN A 121 12.66 -1.83 -4.58
N ASP A 122 13.64 -1.19 -3.97
CA ASP A 122 14.93 -1.79 -3.60
C ASP A 122 14.77 -2.95 -2.61
N VAL A 123 13.79 -2.91 -1.72
CA VAL A 123 13.47 -4.03 -0.82
C VAL A 123 12.59 -5.10 -1.47
N GLY A 124 12.20 -4.94 -2.73
CA GLY A 124 11.66 -6.00 -3.56
C GLY A 124 10.16 -6.04 -3.76
N ILE A 125 9.42 -4.96 -3.48
CA ILE A 125 7.99 -4.90 -3.85
C ILE A 125 7.81 -5.04 -5.37
N LYS A 126 6.64 -5.53 -5.79
CA LYS A 126 6.35 -5.81 -7.21
C LYS A 126 5.47 -4.76 -7.88
N ALA A 127 4.81 -3.91 -7.12
CA ALA A 127 4.06 -2.76 -7.62
C ALA A 127 3.81 -1.74 -6.50
N LEU A 128 3.56 -0.49 -6.87
CA LEU A 128 3.24 0.60 -5.94
C LEU A 128 2.00 1.35 -6.40
N SER A 129 0.98 1.42 -5.54
CA SER A 129 -0.22 2.24 -5.74
C SER A 129 -0.15 3.51 -4.91
N ILE A 130 -0.34 4.67 -5.53
CA ILE A 130 -0.16 5.98 -4.89
C ILE A 130 -1.45 6.79 -5.00
N HIS A 131 -2.02 7.19 -3.86
CA HIS A 131 -3.09 8.18 -3.83
C HIS A 131 -2.47 9.58 -3.86
N GLY A 132 -2.86 10.42 -4.81
CA GLY A 132 -2.38 11.79 -5.04
C GLY A 132 -2.74 12.81 -3.96
N ARG A 133 -2.89 12.40 -2.72
CA ARG A 133 -3.11 13.24 -1.53
C ARG A 133 -2.24 12.82 -0.38
N THR A 134 -1.91 13.77 0.49
CA THR A 134 -1.26 13.48 1.77
C THR A 134 -2.25 12.88 2.78
N ARG A 135 -1.73 12.35 3.89
CA ARG A 135 -2.59 11.87 4.99
C ARG A 135 -3.41 13.02 5.60
N LYS A 136 -2.83 14.21 5.79
CA LYS A 136 -3.53 15.37 6.38
C LYS A 136 -4.65 15.90 5.50
N GLN A 137 -4.51 15.84 4.18
CA GLN A 137 -5.58 16.22 3.26
C GLN A 137 -6.78 15.26 3.36
N MET A 138 -6.57 13.99 3.69
CA MET A 138 -7.60 12.95 3.65
C MET A 138 -8.26 12.87 2.25
N TYR A 139 -9.40 13.57 2.06
CA TYR A 139 -10.14 13.66 0.80
C TYR A 139 -10.41 15.12 0.39
N LYS A 140 -9.81 16.09 1.09
CA LYS A 140 -9.99 17.52 0.79
C LYS A 140 -9.09 17.96 -0.37
N GLY A 141 -9.53 18.99 -1.09
CA GLY A 141 -8.82 19.52 -2.25
C GLY A 141 -8.79 18.52 -3.42
N GLU A 142 -7.90 18.74 -4.35
CA GLU A 142 -7.68 17.89 -5.52
C GLU A 142 -6.50 16.96 -5.31
N ALA A 143 -6.51 15.78 -5.96
CA ALA A 143 -5.38 14.88 -5.97
C ALA A 143 -4.27 15.45 -6.88
N ASP A 144 -3.06 15.55 -6.35
CA ASP A 144 -1.89 15.95 -7.12
C ASP A 144 -1.24 14.72 -7.76
N TRP A 145 -1.28 14.68 -9.09
CA TRP A 145 -0.70 13.61 -9.89
C TRP A 145 0.72 13.89 -10.36
N THR A 146 1.25 15.08 -10.09
CA THR A 146 2.59 15.51 -10.57
C THR A 146 3.68 14.57 -10.05
N LEU A 147 3.69 14.31 -8.74
CA LEU A 147 4.69 13.41 -8.15
C LEU A 147 4.52 11.95 -8.61
N ILE A 148 3.27 11.52 -8.86
CA ILE A 148 3.01 10.17 -9.43
C ILE A 148 3.62 10.08 -10.83
N GLY A 149 3.43 11.11 -11.66
CA GLY A 149 4.04 11.21 -12.98
C GLY A 149 5.58 11.24 -12.91
N ASN A 150 6.16 11.99 -11.97
CA ASN A 150 7.61 12.00 -11.76
C ASN A 150 8.15 10.60 -11.48
N ILE A 151 7.51 9.86 -10.57
CA ILE A 151 7.90 8.48 -10.22
C ILE A 151 7.77 7.57 -11.44
N LYS A 152 6.65 7.65 -12.16
CA LYS A 152 6.41 6.82 -13.35
C LYS A 152 7.46 7.02 -14.43
N ASN A 153 7.95 8.26 -14.59
CA ASN A 153 8.94 8.64 -15.59
C ASN A 153 10.39 8.61 -15.05
N ASN A 154 10.59 8.23 -13.81
CA ASN A 154 11.94 8.07 -13.24
C ASN A 154 12.60 6.80 -13.82
N PRO A 155 13.75 6.92 -14.53
CA PRO A 155 14.42 5.77 -15.14
C PRO A 155 14.94 4.73 -14.14
N ARG A 156 14.99 5.05 -12.85
CA ARG A 156 15.36 4.11 -11.78
C ARG A 156 14.18 3.27 -11.30
N ILE A 157 12.96 3.62 -11.64
CA ILE A 157 11.75 2.88 -11.24
C ILE A 157 11.38 1.90 -12.36
N HIS A 158 11.38 0.61 -12.01
CA HIS A 158 11.12 -0.49 -12.95
C HIS A 158 9.83 -1.26 -12.63
N ILE A 159 9.25 -1.03 -11.44
CA ILE A 159 7.98 -1.66 -11.04
C ILE A 159 6.77 -0.89 -11.60
N PRO A 160 5.62 -1.57 -11.81
CA PRO A 160 4.36 -0.90 -12.13
C PRO A 160 3.96 0.14 -11.08
N ILE A 161 3.54 1.33 -11.54
CA ILE A 161 3.01 2.40 -10.71
C ILE A 161 1.54 2.61 -11.04
N PHE A 162 0.68 2.60 -10.02
CA PHE A 162 -0.75 2.85 -10.12
C PHE A 162 -1.12 4.15 -9.43
N GLY A 163 -1.59 5.13 -10.19
CA GLY A 163 -2.09 6.39 -9.64
C GLY A 163 -3.55 6.28 -9.20
N ASN A 164 -3.89 6.93 -8.08
CA ASN A 164 -5.26 7.04 -7.58
C ASN A 164 -5.58 8.48 -7.18
N GLY A 165 -6.86 8.79 -7.13
CA GLY A 165 -7.44 10.05 -6.67
C GLY A 165 -8.13 10.82 -7.78
N ASP A 166 -9.38 11.14 -7.56
CA ASP A 166 -10.24 11.97 -8.41
C ASP A 166 -10.44 11.43 -9.84
N ILE A 167 -10.26 10.15 -10.07
CA ILE A 167 -10.62 9.48 -11.33
C ILE A 167 -12.09 9.09 -11.25
N ASP A 168 -12.95 9.87 -11.85
CA ASP A 168 -14.40 9.78 -11.82
C ASP A 168 -15.01 9.30 -13.14
N SER A 169 -14.19 9.14 -14.19
CA SER A 169 -14.63 8.72 -15.51
C SER A 169 -13.52 7.98 -16.28
N PRO A 170 -13.88 7.10 -17.26
CA PRO A 170 -12.90 6.48 -18.15
C PRO A 170 -12.11 7.50 -18.96
N GLN A 171 -12.74 8.60 -19.36
CA GLN A 171 -12.11 9.69 -20.12
C GLN A 171 -10.98 10.32 -19.30
N LYS A 172 -11.24 10.62 -18.02
CA LYS A 172 -10.24 11.18 -17.13
C LYS A 172 -9.10 10.20 -16.84
N ALA A 173 -9.40 8.91 -16.71
CA ALA A 173 -8.37 7.89 -16.59
C ALA A 173 -7.44 7.88 -17.80
N LEU A 174 -7.99 7.98 -19.03
CA LEU A 174 -7.22 8.03 -20.24
C LEU A 174 -6.40 9.32 -20.36
N GLU A 175 -6.99 10.48 -20.02
CA GLU A 175 -6.29 11.77 -19.97
C GLU A 175 -5.07 11.69 -19.04
N TYR A 176 -5.26 11.20 -17.83
CA TYR A 176 -4.18 11.13 -16.84
C TYR A 176 -3.11 10.10 -17.23
N ARG A 177 -3.50 8.97 -17.82
CA ARG A 177 -2.55 8.03 -18.40
C ARG A 177 -1.69 8.68 -19.50
N ASN A 178 -2.30 9.46 -20.38
CA ASN A 178 -1.56 10.13 -21.46
C ASN A 178 -0.66 11.25 -20.94
N ARG A 179 -1.06 11.91 -19.85
CA ARG A 179 -0.34 13.04 -19.28
C ARG A 179 0.80 12.63 -18.36
N TYR A 180 0.63 11.57 -17.59
CA TYR A 180 1.55 11.18 -16.53
C TYR A 180 2.27 9.84 -16.80
N GLY A 181 1.87 9.08 -17.76
CA GLY A 181 2.42 7.77 -18.12
C GLY A 181 1.56 6.62 -17.63
#